data_d72b93f7ff7250cc6186fd6913a79de0
#
_entry.id   d72b93f7ff7250cc6186fd6913a79de0
#
_cell.length_a   1.000
_cell.length_b   1.000
_cell.length_c   1.000
_cell.angle_alpha   90.00
_cell.angle_beta   90.00
_cell.angle_gamma   90.00
#
_symmetry.space_group_name_H-M   'P 1'
#
loop_
_entity.id
_entity.type
_entity.pdbx_description
1 polymer ?
#
loop_
_entity_poly.entity_id
_entity_poly.type
_entity_poly.pdbx_seq_one_letter_code
_entity_poly.pdbx_strand_id
1 'polypeptide(L)'
;DIDPNEFDSNQVVSSVDLSSVIAPRVEEIFTLLKEEYNKLKINDIIAQNIIITGGGSGLPDLAETVGDIFGKSVKVSAAQDPNLEQEADAYTTAYGMLRFISDKQKQDLLVDTGNKGLLGKVWGWLKNNV
;
A
#
# COMPACT_ATOMS: atom_id res chain seq x y z
N ASP A 1 29.78 9.95 -19.73
CA ASP A 1 29.75 8.46 -19.77
C ASP A 1 30.27 7.98 -18.43
N ILE A 2 29.38 7.42 -17.61
CA ILE A 2 29.74 6.76 -16.36
C ILE A 2 30.00 5.30 -16.72
N ASP A 3 31.24 4.86 -16.52
CA ASP A 3 31.61 3.47 -16.76
C ASP A 3 30.90 2.58 -15.72
N PRO A 4 30.00 1.66 -16.13
CA PRO A 4 29.29 0.78 -15.20
C PRO A 4 30.21 -0.21 -14.46
N ASN A 5 31.48 -0.33 -14.85
CA ASN A 5 32.48 -1.17 -14.19
C ASN A 5 33.35 -0.42 -13.16
N GLU A 6 33.15 0.89 -12.98
CA GLU A 6 33.90 1.71 -12.03
C GLU A 6 33.37 1.61 -10.59
N PHE A 7 32.33 0.80 -10.35
CA PHE A 7 31.93 0.43 -9.00
C PHE A 7 32.97 -0.53 -8.41
N ASP A 8 33.93 0.03 -7.70
CA ASP A 8 34.85 -0.76 -6.89
C ASP A 8 34.05 -1.55 -5.84
N SER A 9 33.89 -2.85 -6.08
CA SER A 9 33.17 -3.78 -5.23
C SER A 9 33.73 -3.94 -3.81
N ASN A 10 34.81 -3.22 -3.51
CA ASN A 10 35.47 -3.19 -2.20
C ASN A 10 35.16 -1.93 -1.37
N GLN A 11 34.35 -1.01 -1.86
CA GLN A 11 33.95 0.14 -1.05
C GLN A 11 32.87 -0.30 -0.04
N VAL A 12 33.29 -0.63 1.17
CA VAL A 12 32.39 -0.89 2.29
C VAL A 12 31.76 0.46 2.69
N VAL A 13 30.57 0.72 2.17
CA VAL A 13 29.79 1.88 2.59
C VAL A 13 29.39 1.66 4.05
N SER A 14 29.78 2.56 4.92
CA SER A 14 29.39 2.51 6.33
C SER A 14 27.87 2.69 6.46
N SER A 15 27.24 1.92 7.35
CA SER A 15 25.82 2.08 7.65
C SER A 15 25.50 3.51 8.15
N VAL A 16 26.46 4.17 8.79
CA VAL A 16 26.34 5.56 9.25
C VAL A 16 26.28 6.52 8.06
N ASP A 17 27.13 6.31 7.05
CA ASP A 17 27.15 7.15 5.85
C ASP A 17 25.84 7.00 5.08
N LEU A 18 25.35 5.76 4.94
CA LEU A 18 24.08 5.47 4.28
C LEU A 18 22.90 6.12 5.02
N SER A 19 22.86 6.01 6.35
CA SER A 19 21.83 6.63 7.18
C SER A 19 21.83 8.14 7.06
N SER A 20 23.02 8.78 7.00
CA SER A 20 23.14 10.22 6.86
C SER A 20 22.54 10.77 5.57
N VAL A 21 22.46 9.96 4.53
CA VAL A 21 21.84 10.32 3.23
C VAL A 21 20.35 9.99 3.21
N ILE A 22 19.97 8.84 3.76
CA ILE A 22 18.58 8.35 3.70
C ILE A 22 17.67 9.12 4.66
N ALA A 23 18.09 9.36 5.91
CA ALA A 23 17.24 9.97 6.91
C ALA A 23 16.70 11.36 6.50
N PRO A 24 17.50 12.31 6.00
CA PRO A 24 16.98 13.60 5.55
C PRO A 24 15.98 13.47 4.38
N ARG A 25 16.18 12.50 3.51
CA ARG A 25 15.25 12.26 2.39
C ARG A 25 13.91 11.69 2.85
N VAL A 26 13.94 10.83 3.85
CA VAL A 26 12.72 10.32 4.50
C VAL A 26 11.95 11.47 5.16
N GLU A 27 12.62 12.29 5.94
CA GLU A 27 12.03 13.47 6.58
C GLU A 27 11.40 14.43 5.56
N GLU A 28 12.09 14.72 4.47
CA GLU A 28 11.60 15.59 3.40
C GLU A 28 10.32 15.02 2.78
N ILE A 29 10.31 13.73 2.42
CA ILE A 29 9.15 13.05 1.82
C ILE A 29 7.93 13.14 2.74
N PHE A 30 8.11 12.80 4.02
CA PHE A 30 6.98 12.80 4.96
C PHE A 30 6.54 14.20 5.37
N THR A 31 7.43 15.18 5.34
CA THR A 31 7.08 16.60 5.52
C THR A 31 6.19 17.09 4.37
N LEU A 32 6.57 16.81 3.13
CA LEU A 32 5.73 17.12 1.96
C LEU A 32 4.38 16.42 2.00
N LEU A 33 4.36 15.14 2.41
CA LEU A 33 3.11 14.41 2.59
C LEU A 33 2.23 15.03 3.68
N LYS A 34 2.80 15.52 4.77
CA LYS A 34 2.05 16.22 5.81
C LYS A 34 1.43 17.51 5.29
N GLU A 35 2.16 18.27 4.46
CA GLU A 35 1.61 19.46 3.83
C GLU A 35 0.41 19.15 2.95
N GLU A 36 0.49 18.11 2.11
CA GLU A 36 -0.64 17.66 1.29
C GLU A 36 -1.81 17.15 2.15
N TYR A 37 -1.51 16.38 3.19
CA TYR A 37 -2.53 15.90 4.14
C TYR A 37 -3.30 17.06 4.77
N ASN A 38 -2.60 18.13 5.18
CA ASN A 38 -3.23 19.30 5.79
C ASN A 38 -4.18 20.04 4.82
N LYS A 39 -3.88 20.03 3.52
CA LYS A 39 -4.74 20.61 2.47
C LYS A 39 -6.07 19.87 2.33
N LEU A 40 -6.09 18.57 2.62
CA LEU A 40 -7.30 17.74 2.51
C LEU A 40 -8.35 18.05 3.58
N LYS A 41 -8.03 18.84 4.60
CA LYS A 41 -8.93 19.21 5.72
C LYS A 41 -9.59 17.99 6.36
N ILE A 42 -8.89 16.87 6.43
CA ILE A 42 -9.37 15.66 7.09
C ILE A 42 -9.49 15.95 8.58
N ASN A 43 -10.65 15.63 9.15
CA ASN A 43 -10.87 15.84 10.57
C ASN A 43 -9.91 14.98 11.40
N ASP A 44 -9.08 15.59 12.22
CA ASP A 44 -8.07 14.91 13.05
C ASP A 44 -8.66 13.88 14.02
N ILE A 45 -9.93 14.04 14.37
CA ILE A 45 -10.65 13.07 15.21
C ILE A 45 -10.80 11.71 14.51
N ILE A 46 -10.93 11.71 13.17
CA ILE A 46 -11.14 10.50 12.38
C ILE A 46 -9.80 9.81 12.07
N ALA A 47 -8.75 10.59 11.86
CA ALA A 47 -7.44 10.07 11.46
C ALA A 47 -6.41 10.15 12.61
N GLN A 48 -6.66 9.40 13.68
CA GLN A 48 -5.75 9.39 14.85
C GLN A 48 -4.51 8.52 14.67
N ASN A 49 -4.56 7.54 13.77
CA ASN A 49 -3.47 6.59 13.54
C ASN A 49 -3.00 6.65 12.10
N ILE A 50 -1.70 6.50 11.91
CA ILE A 50 -1.06 6.34 10.60
C ILE A 50 -0.64 4.88 10.49
N ILE A 51 -0.88 4.28 9.35
CA ILE A 51 -0.41 2.93 9.03
C ILE A 51 0.59 3.04 7.89
N ILE A 52 1.79 2.53 8.11
CA ILE A 52 2.85 2.43 7.10
C ILE A 52 2.94 0.97 6.67
N THR A 53 3.05 0.74 5.37
CA THR A 53 3.14 -0.60 4.81
C THR A 53 3.96 -0.60 3.52
N GLY A 54 4.40 -1.77 3.09
CA GLY A 54 5.25 -1.94 1.91
C GLY A 54 6.72 -2.09 2.27
N GLY A 55 7.58 -2.38 1.30
CA GLY A 55 8.99 -2.68 1.53
C GLY A 55 9.76 -1.59 2.27
N GLY A 56 9.45 -0.31 2.00
CA GLY A 56 10.07 0.81 2.71
C GLY A 56 9.71 0.93 4.19
N SER A 57 8.63 0.28 4.63
CA SER A 57 8.21 0.34 6.04
C SER A 57 9.18 -0.37 6.99
N GLY A 58 10.06 -1.21 6.46
CA GLY A 58 11.12 -1.88 7.21
C GLY A 58 12.36 -1.02 7.48
N LEU A 59 12.39 0.24 7.05
CA LEU A 59 13.50 1.14 7.38
C LEU A 59 13.54 1.37 8.90
N PRO A 60 14.74 1.28 9.54
CA PRO A 60 14.91 1.59 10.95
C PRO A 60 14.36 2.99 11.27
N ASP A 61 13.76 3.13 12.44
CA ASP A 61 13.27 4.39 13.00
C ASP A 61 12.22 5.14 12.16
N LEU A 62 11.78 4.57 11.03
CA LEU A 62 10.80 5.20 10.14
C LEU A 62 9.48 5.52 10.85
N ALA A 63 8.97 4.59 11.66
CA ALA A 63 7.70 4.79 12.36
C ALA A 63 7.79 5.92 13.39
N GLU A 64 8.91 6.04 14.08
CA GLU A 64 9.19 7.13 15.03
C GLU A 64 9.29 8.47 14.30
N THR A 65 10.12 8.55 13.27
CA THR A 65 10.28 9.75 12.43
C THR A 65 8.92 10.25 11.89
N VAL A 66 8.11 9.35 11.36
CA VAL A 66 6.79 9.72 10.82
C VAL A 66 5.84 10.14 11.95
N GLY A 67 5.91 9.47 13.09
CA GLY A 67 5.15 9.83 14.29
C GLY A 67 5.44 11.26 14.76
N ASP A 68 6.71 11.63 14.81
CA ASP A 68 7.17 12.97 15.19
C ASP A 68 6.72 14.03 14.18
N ILE A 69 6.87 13.72 12.87
CA ILE A 69 6.45 14.65 11.82
C ILE A 69 4.95 14.92 11.89
N PHE A 70 4.12 13.88 12.02
CA PHE A 70 2.67 14.04 11.99
C PHE A 70 2.05 14.36 13.35
N GLY A 71 2.75 14.12 14.45
CA GLY A 71 2.20 14.21 15.81
C GLY A 71 1.14 13.14 16.07
N LYS A 72 1.27 11.95 15.49
CA LYS A 72 0.27 10.88 15.53
C LYS A 72 0.91 9.53 15.82
N SER A 73 0.11 8.60 16.33
CA SER A 73 0.55 7.21 16.49
C SER A 73 0.73 6.54 15.14
N VAL A 74 1.87 5.90 14.94
CA VAL A 74 2.23 5.19 13.72
C VAL A 74 2.33 3.71 13.99
N LYS A 75 1.79 2.89 13.09
CA LYS A 75 1.90 1.42 13.10
C LYS A 75 2.45 0.95 11.78
N VAL A 76 3.42 0.05 11.83
CA VAL A 76 3.84 -0.71 10.65
C VAL A 76 2.93 -1.94 10.55
N SER A 77 2.37 -2.16 9.37
CA SER A 77 1.47 -3.27 9.12
C SER A 77 1.91 -4.05 7.90
N ALA A 78 2.05 -5.36 8.07
CA ALA A 78 2.29 -6.32 7.00
C ALA A 78 0.99 -6.96 6.51
N ALA A 79 1.00 -7.51 5.30
CA ALA A 79 -0.08 -8.36 4.84
C ALA A 79 -0.14 -9.61 5.72
N GLN A 80 -1.29 -9.86 6.33
CA GLN A 80 -1.53 -11.07 7.10
C GLN A 80 -2.06 -12.17 6.17
N ASP A 81 -1.15 -12.89 5.53
CA ASP A 81 -1.46 -14.10 4.79
C ASP A 81 -0.64 -15.25 5.36
N PRO A 82 -1.30 -16.37 5.77
CA PRO A 82 -0.60 -17.53 6.32
C PRO A 82 0.42 -18.17 5.37
N ASN A 83 0.30 -17.88 4.07
CA ASN A 83 1.19 -18.41 3.03
C ASN A 83 2.35 -17.47 2.69
N LEU A 84 2.34 -16.23 3.21
CA LEU A 84 3.44 -15.28 3.07
C LEU A 84 4.34 -15.41 4.32
N GLU A 85 5.46 -16.10 4.14
CA GLU A 85 6.51 -16.17 5.16
C GLU A 85 7.22 -14.81 5.28
N GLN A 86 8.17 -14.67 6.11
CA GLN A 86 8.98 -13.56 6.65
C GLN A 86 9.13 -12.23 5.86
N GLU A 87 8.76 -12.16 4.57
CA GLU A 87 8.87 -10.95 3.75
C GLU A 87 7.50 -10.32 3.41
N ALA A 88 6.49 -10.58 4.22
CA ALA A 88 5.12 -10.10 3.99
C ALA A 88 5.02 -8.57 3.79
N ASP A 89 5.91 -7.82 4.42
CA ASP A 89 5.94 -6.35 4.33
C ASP A 89 6.29 -5.86 2.93
N ALA A 90 7.30 -6.46 2.30
CA ALA A 90 7.77 -6.09 0.96
C ALA A 90 6.69 -6.28 -0.11
N TYR A 91 5.85 -7.29 0.04
CA TYR A 91 4.84 -7.66 -0.95
C TYR A 91 3.43 -7.16 -0.63
N THR A 92 3.21 -6.45 0.46
CA THR A 92 1.88 -5.99 0.90
C THR A 92 1.13 -5.23 -0.18
N THR A 93 1.79 -4.36 -0.93
CA THR A 93 1.17 -3.58 -2.00
C THR A 93 0.73 -4.49 -3.15
N ALA A 94 1.59 -5.41 -3.59
CA ALA A 94 1.28 -6.36 -4.66
C ALA A 94 0.14 -7.30 -4.26
N TYR A 95 0.16 -7.79 -3.02
CA TYR A 95 -0.91 -8.60 -2.47
C TYR A 95 -2.25 -7.85 -2.43
N GLY A 96 -2.23 -6.60 -1.98
CA GLY A 96 -3.41 -5.73 -1.97
C GLY A 96 -4.00 -5.53 -3.36
N MET A 97 -3.17 -5.31 -4.38
CA MET A 97 -3.60 -5.20 -5.77
C MET A 97 -4.24 -6.49 -6.28
N LEU A 98 -3.61 -7.64 -6.04
CA LEU A 98 -4.15 -8.94 -6.44
C LEU A 98 -5.49 -9.21 -5.77
N ARG A 99 -5.62 -8.93 -4.49
CA ARG A 99 -6.87 -9.09 -3.76
C ARG A 99 -7.96 -8.16 -4.29
N PHE A 100 -7.65 -6.91 -4.54
CA PHE A 100 -8.58 -5.94 -5.11
C PHE A 100 -9.12 -6.39 -6.47
N ILE A 101 -8.24 -6.87 -7.36
CA ILE A 101 -8.64 -7.39 -8.69
C ILE A 101 -9.51 -8.65 -8.53
N SER A 102 -9.12 -9.57 -7.65
CA SER A 102 -9.87 -10.80 -7.39
C SER A 102 -11.27 -10.52 -6.85
N ASP A 103 -11.41 -9.58 -5.91
CA ASP A 103 -12.69 -9.22 -5.32
C ASP A 103 -13.59 -8.49 -6.34
N LYS A 104 -13.01 -7.63 -7.19
CA LYS A 104 -13.74 -6.98 -8.28
C LYS A 104 -14.25 -8.01 -9.31
N GLN A 105 -13.42 -8.97 -9.69
CA GLN A 105 -13.79 -10.02 -10.62
C GLN A 105 -14.91 -10.92 -10.07
N LYS A 106 -14.89 -11.23 -8.75
CA LYS A 106 -15.99 -11.93 -8.08
C LYS A 106 -17.27 -11.11 -8.10
N GLN A 107 -17.20 -9.82 -7.88
CA GLN A 107 -18.34 -8.91 -7.87
C GLN A 107 -18.97 -8.82 -9.28
N ASP A 108 -18.17 -8.71 -10.32
CA ASP A 108 -18.63 -8.68 -11.71
C ASP A 108 -19.28 -10.03 -12.11
N LEU A 109 -18.73 -11.16 -11.66
CA LEU A 109 -19.33 -12.48 -11.88
C LEU A 109 -20.68 -12.64 -11.15
N LEU A 110 -20.82 -12.11 -9.95
CA LEU A 110 -22.07 -12.18 -9.19
C LEU A 110 -23.15 -11.28 -9.80
N VAL A 111 -22.79 -10.14 -10.37
CA VAL A 111 -23.70 -9.23 -11.06
C VAL A 111 -24.17 -9.85 -12.38
N ASP A 112 -23.29 -10.53 -13.11
CA ASP A 112 -23.66 -11.16 -14.39
C ASP A 112 -24.52 -12.43 -14.18
N THR A 113 -24.34 -13.16 -13.09
CA THR A 113 -25.20 -14.32 -12.75
C THR A 113 -26.60 -13.93 -12.27
N GLY A 114 -26.77 -12.71 -11.71
CA GLY A 114 -28.08 -12.24 -11.23
C GLY A 114 -29.10 -11.96 -12.35
N ASN A 115 -28.66 -11.72 -13.58
CA ASN A 115 -29.56 -11.34 -14.69
C ASN A 115 -29.59 -12.32 -15.88
N LYS A 116 -28.76 -13.37 -15.87
CA LYS A 116 -28.68 -14.38 -16.95
C LYS A 116 -29.01 -15.79 -16.49
N GLY A 117 -29.47 -15.97 -15.26
CA GLY A 117 -30.01 -17.29 -14.82
C GLY A 117 -31.20 -17.71 -15.68
N LEU A 118 -31.35 -19.01 -15.87
CA LEU A 118 -32.49 -19.62 -16.58
C LEU A 118 -33.83 -19.00 -16.14
N LEU A 119 -33.98 -18.65 -14.87
CA LEU A 119 -35.15 -17.96 -14.32
C LEU A 119 -35.39 -16.58 -14.89
N GLY A 120 -34.32 -15.77 -15.11
CA GLY A 120 -34.43 -14.47 -15.74
C GLY A 120 -34.83 -14.51 -17.20
N LYS A 121 -34.38 -15.54 -17.93
CA LYS A 121 -34.81 -15.80 -19.32
C LYS A 121 -36.26 -16.26 -19.39
N VAL A 122 -36.68 -17.15 -18.48
CA VAL A 122 -38.06 -17.64 -18.37
C VAL A 122 -39.01 -16.50 -17.99
N TRP A 123 -38.61 -15.66 -17.03
CA TRP A 123 -39.41 -14.49 -16.62
C TRP A 123 -39.52 -13.42 -17.72
N GLY A 124 -38.45 -13.17 -18.44
CA GLY A 124 -38.46 -12.26 -19.61
C GLY A 124 -39.38 -12.79 -20.73
N TRP A 125 -39.37 -14.09 -20.98
CA TRP A 125 -40.23 -14.72 -21.97
C TRP A 125 -41.72 -14.65 -21.56
N LEU A 126 -42.04 -14.92 -20.28
CA LEU A 126 -43.42 -14.82 -19.76
C LEU A 126 -43.95 -13.40 -19.87
N LYS A 127 -43.15 -12.38 -19.54
CA LYS A 127 -43.58 -10.99 -19.59
C LYS A 127 -43.87 -10.48 -20.99
N ASN A 128 -43.28 -11.08 -22.02
CA ASN A 128 -43.47 -10.66 -23.41
C ASN A 128 -44.55 -11.49 -24.14
N ASN A 129 -45.09 -12.54 -23.51
CA ASN A 129 -46.08 -13.43 -24.14
C ASN A 129 -47.42 -13.54 -23.37
N VAL A 130 -47.61 -12.68 -22.36
CA VAL A 130 -48.85 -12.47 -21.64
C VAL A 130 -49.18 -10.97 -21.65
#